data_845d1b47b82ea11b9083c0570cac4ef1
#
_entry.id   845d1b47b82ea11b9083c0570cac4ef1
#
_cell.length_a   1.000
_cell.length_b   1.000
_cell.length_c   1.000
_cell.angle_alpha   90.00
_cell.angle_beta   90.00
_cell.angle_gamma   90.00
#
_symmetry.space_group_name_H-M   'P 1'
#
loop_
_entity.id
_entity.type
_entity.pdbx_description
1 polymer ?
#
loop_
_entity_poly.entity_id
_entity_poly.type
_entity_poly.pdbx_seq_one_letter_code
_entity_poly.pdbx_strand_id
1 'polypeptide(L)'
;MPPSTEDRLTPLMELVRAADRDRYVAALYAPEDRRADLLALYAFNAEISGIRERISQPLPGEIRLQWWRDVIGAGEAGAGHPVAEALLAAIERRQLPREAFQNYLDARIFDLYDDPMPTRGDLEGYCGETAAAVLQLSAIVVDAEAASLSAELAGHAGCAQAITGLLRLLPLHRRRGQCYVPKDILAAAGTSPEEFLEGDGGANAPLAVAAMIALAREHLAAFERGAGALPHSLRAVYLPLAPVGAQLAKMQGREKELLGASLDIAAWRKHWLMFRRATTGWEKR
;
A
#
# COMPACT_ATOMS: atom_id res chain seq x y z
N MET A 1 -16.21 28.68 17.74
CA MET A 1 -17.06 27.66 17.09
C MET A 1 -16.19 26.45 16.78
N PRO A 2 -16.57 25.24 17.10
CA PRO A 2 -15.80 24.08 16.65
C PRO A 2 -15.80 24.05 15.10
N PRO A 3 -14.70 23.62 14.47
CA PRO A 3 -14.59 23.54 13.02
C PRO A 3 -15.68 22.63 12.45
N SER A 4 -16.24 22.98 11.30
CA SER A 4 -17.25 22.18 10.61
C SER A 4 -16.68 20.83 10.19
N THR A 5 -17.53 19.86 9.86
CA THR A 5 -17.09 18.56 9.34
C THR A 5 -16.28 18.74 8.03
N GLU A 6 -16.66 19.70 7.20
CA GLU A 6 -15.91 20.04 5.97
C GLU A 6 -14.52 20.61 6.26
N ASP A 7 -14.40 21.49 7.27
CA ASP A 7 -13.11 22.07 7.67
C ASP A 7 -12.11 21.02 8.16
N ARG A 8 -12.61 19.93 8.79
CA ARG A 8 -11.77 18.81 9.26
C ARG A 8 -11.41 17.84 8.13
N LEU A 9 -12.26 17.68 7.13
CA LEU A 9 -12.06 16.72 6.05
C LEU A 9 -11.09 17.25 4.99
N THR A 10 -11.08 18.55 4.74
CA THR A 10 -10.25 19.18 3.72
C THR A 10 -8.76 18.87 3.85
N PRO A 11 -8.10 18.99 5.03
CA PRO A 11 -6.69 18.65 5.20
C PRO A 11 -6.37 17.17 4.92
N LEU A 12 -7.28 16.26 5.30
CA LEU A 12 -7.13 14.82 5.04
C LEU A 12 -7.21 14.53 3.53
N MET A 13 -8.17 15.16 2.85
CA MET A 13 -8.33 15.02 1.40
C MET A 13 -7.10 15.51 0.64
N GLU A 14 -6.55 16.66 1.03
CA GLU A 14 -5.34 17.22 0.43
C GLU A 14 -4.13 16.33 0.65
N LEU A 15 -3.95 15.83 1.88
CA LEU A 15 -2.86 14.91 2.23
C LEU A 15 -2.95 13.63 1.40
N VAL A 16 -4.10 12.97 1.38
CA VAL A 16 -4.27 11.71 0.64
C VAL A 16 -4.15 11.95 -0.87
N ARG A 17 -4.71 13.03 -1.40
CA ARG A 17 -4.60 13.40 -2.82
C ARG A 17 -3.16 13.62 -3.26
N ALA A 18 -2.34 14.21 -2.40
CA ALA A 18 -0.93 14.47 -2.69
C ALA A 18 -0.07 13.21 -2.57
N ALA A 19 -0.31 12.39 -1.54
CA ALA A 19 0.50 11.21 -1.23
C ALA A 19 0.08 9.95 -2.01
N ASP A 20 -1.24 9.69 -2.15
CA ASP A 20 -1.80 8.51 -2.81
C ASP A 20 -3.06 8.85 -3.60
N ARG A 21 -2.84 9.34 -4.81
CA ARG A 21 -3.93 9.77 -5.70
C ARG A 21 -4.87 8.62 -6.07
N ASP A 22 -4.37 7.40 -6.16
CA ASP A 22 -5.18 6.25 -6.54
C ASP A 22 -6.17 5.89 -5.43
N ARG A 23 -5.73 5.89 -4.15
CA ARG A 23 -6.63 5.73 -3.00
C ARG A 23 -7.56 6.93 -2.81
N TYR A 24 -7.11 8.15 -3.06
CA TYR A 24 -7.99 9.31 -3.03
C TYR A 24 -9.16 9.16 -4.01
N VAL A 25 -8.86 8.81 -5.27
CA VAL A 25 -9.90 8.58 -6.28
C VAL A 25 -10.81 7.42 -5.89
N ALA A 26 -10.27 6.32 -5.36
CA ALA A 26 -11.07 5.19 -4.89
C ALA A 26 -12.06 5.58 -3.78
N ALA A 27 -11.64 6.42 -2.83
CA ALA A 27 -12.50 6.91 -1.77
C ALA A 27 -13.72 7.70 -2.30
N LEU A 28 -13.60 8.37 -3.44
CA LEU A 28 -14.73 9.11 -4.04
C LEU A 28 -15.83 8.17 -4.57
N TYR A 29 -15.52 6.90 -4.84
CA TYR A 29 -16.50 5.89 -5.22
C TYR A 29 -17.15 5.19 -4.03
N ALA A 30 -16.64 5.40 -2.82
CA ALA A 30 -17.23 4.83 -1.61
C ALA A 30 -18.52 5.57 -1.23
N PRO A 31 -19.45 4.95 -0.46
CA PRO A 31 -20.60 5.60 0.13
C PRO A 31 -20.20 6.86 0.87
N GLU A 32 -21.03 7.89 0.77
CA GLU A 32 -20.72 9.22 1.32
C GLU A 32 -20.43 9.18 2.83
N ASP A 33 -21.21 8.41 3.57
CA ASP A 33 -21.09 8.22 5.03
C ASP A 33 -19.86 7.40 5.45
N ARG A 34 -19.09 6.85 4.50
CA ARG A 34 -17.87 6.07 4.72
C ARG A 34 -16.61 6.82 4.30
N ARG A 35 -16.71 7.84 3.44
CA ARG A 35 -15.57 8.54 2.85
C ARG A 35 -14.65 9.17 3.87
N ALA A 36 -15.20 9.82 4.89
CA ALA A 36 -14.40 10.48 5.92
C ALA A 36 -13.51 9.48 6.66
N ASP A 37 -14.06 8.31 7.01
CA ASP A 37 -13.34 7.25 7.73
C ASP A 37 -12.28 6.58 6.83
N LEU A 38 -12.58 6.37 5.54
CA LEU A 38 -11.58 5.89 4.56
C LEU A 38 -10.45 6.89 4.38
N LEU A 39 -10.75 8.19 4.27
CA LEU A 39 -9.73 9.22 4.11
C LEU A 39 -8.87 9.35 5.37
N ALA A 40 -9.43 9.17 6.57
CA ALA A 40 -8.66 9.12 7.81
C ALA A 40 -7.67 7.94 7.83
N LEU A 41 -8.11 6.75 7.43
CA LEU A 41 -7.26 5.56 7.29
C LEU A 41 -6.16 5.76 6.23
N TYR A 42 -6.50 6.33 5.07
CA TYR A 42 -5.54 6.57 4.00
C TYR A 42 -4.55 7.69 4.34
N ALA A 43 -4.97 8.72 5.09
CA ALA A 43 -4.09 9.75 5.61
C ALA A 43 -3.09 9.19 6.62
N PHE A 44 -3.55 8.33 7.54
CA PHE A 44 -2.67 7.57 8.44
C PHE A 44 -1.64 6.76 7.64
N ASN A 45 -2.09 5.93 6.67
CA ASN A 45 -1.16 5.16 5.85
C ASN A 45 -0.15 6.06 5.11
N ALA A 46 -0.56 7.19 4.58
CA ALA A 46 0.31 8.14 3.90
C ALA A 46 1.36 8.76 4.84
N GLU A 47 0.98 9.09 6.07
CA GLU A 47 1.92 9.60 7.06
C GLU A 47 2.95 8.56 7.47
N ILE A 48 2.53 7.33 7.75
CA ILE A 48 3.44 6.26 8.16
C ILE A 48 4.38 5.88 7.03
N SER A 49 3.86 5.60 5.82
CA SER A 49 4.68 5.23 4.67
C SER A 49 5.67 6.32 4.25
N GLY A 50 5.36 7.57 4.54
CA GLY A 50 6.23 8.72 4.26
C GLY A 50 7.26 9.02 5.35
N ILE A 51 7.33 8.26 6.46
CA ILE A 51 8.29 8.54 7.56
C ILE A 51 9.73 8.46 7.04
N ARG A 52 10.07 7.37 6.33
CA ARG A 52 11.44 7.15 5.81
C ARG A 52 11.93 8.29 4.91
N GLU A 53 11.04 8.94 4.20
CA GLU A 53 11.38 10.06 3.31
C GLU A 53 11.75 11.34 4.05
N ARG A 54 11.32 11.48 5.31
CA ARG A 54 11.47 12.69 6.14
C ARG A 54 12.58 12.58 7.19
N ILE A 55 13.28 11.45 7.22
CA ILE A 55 14.34 11.17 8.20
C ILE A 55 15.64 10.81 7.48
N SER A 56 16.76 11.08 8.15
CA SER A 56 18.10 10.68 7.71
C SER A 56 18.68 9.51 8.51
N GLN A 57 18.09 9.20 9.65
CA GLN A 57 18.49 8.10 10.56
C GLN A 57 17.25 7.38 11.10
N PRO A 58 17.35 6.09 11.50
CA PRO A 58 16.22 5.29 11.98
C PRO A 58 15.52 5.84 13.22
N LEU A 59 16.27 6.27 14.24
CA LEU A 59 15.74 6.64 15.55
C LEU A 59 14.59 7.68 15.51
N PRO A 60 14.64 8.79 14.78
CA PRO A 60 13.51 9.69 14.64
C PRO A 60 12.26 9.02 14.03
N GLY A 61 12.45 8.02 13.17
CA GLY A 61 11.37 7.22 12.61
C GLY A 61 10.73 6.32 13.67
N GLU A 62 11.54 5.62 14.47
CA GLU A 62 11.04 4.79 15.56
C GLU A 62 10.24 5.60 16.59
N ILE A 63 10.72 6.80 16.96
CA ILE A 63 9.99 7.70 17.86
C ILE A 63 8.61 8.06 17.27
N ARG A 64 8.52 8.32 15.97
CA ARG A 64 7.24 8.61 15.31
C ARG A 64 6.31 7.40 15.27
N LEU A 65 6.84 6.20 14.98
CA LEU A 65 6.05 4.97 15.01
C LEU A 65 5.58 4.66 16.43
N GLN A 66 6.44 4.86 17.45
CA GLN A 66 6.07 4.68 18.86
C GLN A 66 4.97 5.65 19.28
N TRP A 67 5.07 6.92 18.89
CA TRP A 67 4.02 7.90 19.16
C TRP A 67 2.66 7.45 18.60
N TRP A 68 2.64 6.92 17.37
CA TRP A 68 1.40 6.38 16.77
C TRP A 68 0.87 5.16 17.53
N ARG A 69 1.77 4.27 18.01
CA ARG A 69 1.36 3.14 18.86
C ARG A 69 0.69 3.60 20.13
N ASP A 70 1.29 4.58 20.80
CA ASP A 70 0.78 5.12 22.06
C ASP A 70 -0.58 5.79 21.86
N VAL A 71 -0.73 6.61 20.82
CA VAL A 71 -1.98 7.28 20.47
C VAL A 71 -3.10 6.25 20.18
N ILE A 72 -2.82 5.24 19.37
CA ILE A 72 -3.82 4.23 19.02
C ILE A 72 -4.11 3.34 20.24
N GLY A 73 -3.11 2.99 21.04
CA GLY A 73 -3.27 2.19 22.24
C GLY A 73 -4.10 2.89 23.32
N ALA A 74 -3.77 4.15 23.62
CA ALA A 74 -4.51 4.95 24.60
C ALA A 74 -5.90 5.36 24.13
N GLY A 75 -6.10 5.49 22.83
CA GLY A 75 -7.36 6.00 22.24
C GLY A 75 -7.51 7.51 22.35
N GLU A 76 -6.42 8.21 22.65
CA GLU A 76 -6.40 9.66 22.84
C GLU A 76 -5.36 10.28 21.90
N ALA A 77 -5.82 11.11 20.97
CA ALA A 77 -4.93 11.96 20.21
C ALA A 77 -4.54 13.16 21.07
N GLY A 78 -3.26 13.42 21.18
CA GLY A 78 -2.80 14.72 21.69
C GLY A 78 -3.42 15.83 20.83
N ALA A 79 -3.79 16.95 21.49
CA ALA A 79 -4.45 18.06 20.81
C ALA A 79 -3.62 18.55 19.62
N GLY A 80 -4.29 18.72 18.45
CA GLY A 80 -3.71 19.36 17.27
C GLY A 80 -3.10 18.45 16.21
N HIS A 81 -3.38 17.13 16.23
CA HIS A 81 -2.97 16.22 15.16
C HIS A 81 -4.20 15.74 14.36
N PRO A 82 -4.59 16.43 13.28
CA PRO A 82 -5.86 16.17 12.59
C PRO A 82 -6.05 14.74 12.11
N VAL A 83 -4.95 14.11 11.62
CA VAL A 83 -5.00 12.72 11.13
C VAL A 83 -5.25 11.74 12.28
N ALA A 84 -4.59 11.94 13.44
CA ALA A 84 -4.76 11.08 14.60
C ALA A 84 -6.18 11.20 15.19
N GLU A 85 -6.69 12.42 15.33
CA GLU A 85 -8.06 12.65 15.79
C GLU A 85 -9.10 11.99 14.86
N ALA A 86 -8.94 12.14 13.54
CA ALA A 86 -9.83 11.55 12.55
C ALA A 86 -9.74 10.02 12.53
N LEU A 87 -8.52 9.46 12.64
CA LEU A 87 -8.30 8.02 12.70
C LEU A 87 -8.95 7.40 13.94
N LEU A 88 -8.74 7.97 15.12
CA LEU A 88 -9.33 7.47 16.36
C LEU A 88 -10.86 7.51 16.30
N ALA A 89 -11.42 8.59 15.77
CA ALA A 89 -12.88 8.67 15.56
C ALA A 89 -13.38 7.58 14.58
N ALA A 90 -12.60 7.25 13.54
CA ALA A 90 -12.94 6.16 12.61
C ALA A 90 -12.83 4.80 13.30
N ILE A 91 -11.77 4.55 14.10
CA ILE A 91 -11.57 3.32 14.87
C ILE A 91 -12.78 3.08 15.78
N GLU A 92 -13.19 4.06 16.54
CA GLU A 92 -14.34 3.95 17.45
C GLU A 92 -15.67 3.75 16.70
N ARG A 93 -15.90 4.55 15.66
CA ARG A 93 -17.18 4.51 14.90
C ARG A 93 -17.36 3.20 14.15
N ARG A 94 -16.26 2.65 13.60
CA ARG A 94 -16.27 1.43 12.76
C ARG A 94 -15.80 0.20 13.49
N GLN A 95 -15.47 0.31 14.78
CA GLN A 95 -14.96 -0.79 15.61
C GLN A 95 -13.74 -1.48 14.96
N LEU A 96 -12.80 -0.67 14.43
CA LEU A 96 -11.62 -1.19 13.78
C LEU A 96 -10.68 -1.85 14.80
N PRO A 97 -10.10 -3.02 14.49
CA PRO A 97 -9.22 -3.73 15.41
C PRO A 97 -7.92 -2.96 15.60
N ARG A 98 -7.66 -2.46 16.82
CA ARG A 98 -6.44 -1.71 17.17
C ARG A 98 -5.17 -2.53 16.95
N GLU A 99 -5.24 -3.84 17.16
CA GLU A 99 -4.14 -4.77 16.93
C GLU A 99 -3.63 -4.73 15.48
N ALA A 100 -4.53 -4.62 14.48
CA ALA A 100 -4.13 -4.52 13.09
C ALA A 100 -3.28 -3.27 12.81
N PHE A 101 -3.53 -2.17 13.52
CA PHE A 101 -2.70 -0.97 13.43
C PHE A 101 -1.35 -1.16 14.12
N GLN A 102 -1.29 -1.90 15.24
CA GLN A 102 -0.03 -2.20 15.91
C GLN A 102 0.86 -3.07 15.02
N ASN A 103 0.31 -4.15 14.46
CA ASN A 103 1.02 -5.03 13.53
C ASN A 103 1.50 -4.26 12.28
N TYR A 104 0.65 -3.38 11.75
CA TYR A 104 1.03 -2.50 10.64
C TYR A 104 2.24 -1.62 11.00
N LEU A 105 2.23 -0.98 12.18
CA LEU A 105 3.34 -0.13 12.64
C LEU A 105 4.61 -0.94 12.90
N ASP A 106 4.50 -2.18 13.39
CA ASP A 106 5.63 -3.09 13.59
C ASP A 106 6.27 -3.48 12.25
N ALA A 107 5.46 -3.82 11.26
CA ALA A 107 5.97 -4.12 9.92
C ALA A 107 6.68 -2.91 9.28
N ARG A 108 6.25 -1.68 9.57
CA ARG A 108 6.84 -0.45 9.05
C ARG A 108 8.19 -0.09 9.67
N ILE A 109 8.61 -0.76 10.76
CA ILE A 109 9.98 -0.62 11.29
C ILE A 109 11.00 -1.02 10.23
N PHE A 110 10.71 -2.06 9.43
CA PHE A 110 11.57 -2.49 8.33
C PHE A 110 11.96 -1.35 7.37
N ASP A 111 11.05 -0.43 7.09
CA ASP A 111 11.30 0.70 6.19
C ASP A 111 12.37 1.68 6.70
N LEU A 112 12.62 1.70 8.02
CA LEU A 112 13.55 2.63 8.65
C LEU A 112 15.02 2.20 8.49
N TYR A 113 15.24 0.91 8.25
CA TYR A 113 16.56 0.31 8.13
C TYR A 113 16.87 -0.06 6.67
N ASP A 114 18.14 -0.15 6.34
CA ASP A 114 18.60 -0.47 4.99
C ASP A 114 18.93 -1.97 4.85
N ASP A 115 18.40 -2.80 5.75
CA ASP A 115 18.53 -4.25 5.70
C ASP A 115 17.79 -4.82 4.48
N PRO A 116 18.42 -5.69 3.68
CA PRO A 116 17.75 -6.34 2.56
C PRO A 116 16.65 -7.29 3.03
N MET A 117 15.53 -7.34 2.31
CA MET A 117 14.42 -8.28 2.57
C MET A 117 14.96 -9.72 2.60
N PRO A 118 14.71 -10.50 3.69
CA PRO A 118 15.35 -11.80 3.83
C PRO A 118 14.86 -12.83 2.81
N THR A 119 13.56 -13.11 2.77
CA THR A 119 12.95 -14.13 1.91
C THR A 119 11.69 -13.63 1.22
N ARG A 120 11.24 -14.39 0.20
CA ARG A 120 9.92 -14.19 -0.42
C ARG A 120 8.80 -14.19 0.64
N GLY A 121 8.85 -15.12 1.61
CA GLY A 121 7.85 -15.21 2.68
C GLY A 121 7.83 -13.97 3.56
N ASP A 122 9.00 -13.39 3.89
CA ASP A 122 9.08 -12.14 4.66
C ASP A 122 8.50 -10.96 3.86
N LEU A 123 8.75 -10.89 2.55
CA LEU A 123 8.13 -9.89 1.69
C LEU A 123 6.61 -10.02 1.64
N GLU A 124 6.09 -11.25 1.49
CA GLU A 124 4.65 -11.51 1.48
C GLU A 124 4.03 -11.17 2.86
N GLY A 125 4.71 -11.49 3.96
CA GLY A 125 4.34 -11.09 5.32
C GLY A 125 4.28 -9.56 5.47
N TYR A 126 5.34 -8.86 5.05
CA TYR A 126 5.38 -7.39 5.03
C TYR A 126 4.22 -6.79 4.21
N CYS A 127 3.93 -7.34 3.02
CA CYS A 127 2.79 -6.91 2.20
C CYS A 127 1.45 -7.19 2.90
N GLY A 128 1.35 -8.30 3.63
CA GLY A 128 0.20 -8.69 4.42
C GLY A 128 -0.10 -7.69 5.53
N GLU A 129 0.90 -7.39 6.35
CA GLU A 129 0.77 -6.47 7.49
C GLU A 129 0.72 -4.99 7.07
N THR A 130 1.04 -4.66 5.82
CA THR A 130 1.00 -3.29 5.33
C THR A 130 -0.15 -3.05 4.34
N ALA A 131 0.03 -3.39 3.07
CA ALA A 131 -0.94 -3.06 2.03
C ALA A 131 -2.24 -3.85 2.17
N ALA A 132 -2.16 -5.14 2.52
CA ALA A 132 -3.35 -5.97 2.72
C ALA A 132 -4.11 -5.57 3.99
N ALA A 133 -3.41 -5.22 5.07
CA ALA A 133 -4.04 -4.70 6.29
C ALA A 133 -4.84 -3.41 6.00
N VAL A 134 -4.29 -2.49 5.19
CA VAL A 134 -5.02 -1.27 4.79
C VAL A 134 -6.26 -1.61 3.96
N LEU A 135 -6.17 -2.58 3.03
CA LEU A 135 -7.34 -3.03 2.25
C LEU A 135 -8.39 -3.67 3.17
N GLN A 136 -7.98 -4.53 4.10
CA GLN A 136 -8.89 -5.19 5.03
C GLN A 136 -9.58 -4.18 5.97
N LEU A 137 -8.83 -3.24 6.55
CA LEU A 137 -9.39 -2.16 7.36
C LEU A 137 -10.35 -1.29 6.54
N SER A 138 -10.00 -0.99 5.28
CA SER A 138 -10.89 -0.27 4.36
C SER A 138 -12.20 -1.04 4.08
N ALA A 139 -12.10 -2.37 3.94
CA ALA A 139 -13.27 -3.22 3.78
C ALA A 139 -14.18 -3.19 5.01
N ILE A 140 -13.60 -3.24 6.23
CA ILE A 140 -14.37 -3.11 7.48
C ILE A 140 -15.05 -1.73 7.57
N VAL A 141 -14.36 -0.66 7.18
CA VAL A 141 -14.95 0.70 7.15
C VAL A 141 -16.17 0.74 6.25
N VAL A 142 -16.12 0.11 5.08
CA VAL A 142 -17.19 0.18 4.07
C VAL A 142 -18.33 -0.78 4.40
N ASP A 143 -17.99 -2.03 4.69
CA ASP A 143 -18.94 -3.11 4.93
C ASP A 143 -18.28 -4.21 5.79
N ALA A 144 -18.46 -4.14 7.10
CA ALA A 144 -17.80 -5.03 8.05
C ALA A 144 -18.20 -6.51 7.89
N GLU A 145 -19.44 -6.78 7.49
CA GLU A 145 -19.92 -8.16 7.25
C GLU A 145 -19.25 -8.75 6.01
N ALA A 146 -19.25 -8.02 4.91
CA ALA A 146 -18.60 -8.42 3.67
C ALA A 146 -17.06 -8.52 3.80
N ALA A 147 -16.44 -7.70 4.66
CA ALA A 147 -15.00 -7.68 4.90
C ALA A 147 -14.48 -9.04 5.39
N SER A 148 -15.22 -9.73 6.27
CA SER A 148 -14.83 -11.04 6.80
C SER A 148 -14.70 -12.12 5.73
N LEU A 149 -15.51 -12.02 4.66
CA LEU A 149 -15.52 -12.93 3.52
C LEU A 149 -14.45 -12.63 2.47
N SER A 150 -13.80 -11.48 2.58
CA SER A 150 -12.81 -10.99 1.58
C SER A 150 -11.36 -11.00 2.08
N ALA A 151 -11.06 -11.55 3.25
CA ALA A 151 -9.74 -11.49 3.88
C ALA A 151 -8.63 -12.11 3.01
N GLU A 152 -8.85 -13.31 2.45
CA GLU A 152 -7.90 -13.96 1.54
C GLU A 152 -7.65 -13.12 0.28
N LEU A 153 -8.73 -12.57 -0.30
CA LEU A 153 -8.63 -11.69 -1.45
C LEU A 153 -7.86 -10.41 -1.13
N ALA A 154 -8.05 -9.83 0.07
CA ALA A 154 -7.30 -8.67 0.53
C ALA A 154 -5.80 -8.97 0.65
N GLY A 155 -5.42 -10.18 1.10
CA GLY A 155 -4.05 -10.64 1.15
C GLY A 155 -3.40 -10.63 -0.23
N HIS A 156 -3.99 -11.30 -1.20
CA HIS A 156 -3.47 -11.35 -2.57
C HIS A 156 -3.48 -9.97 -3.24
N ALA A 157 -4.53 -9.19 -3.04
CA ALA A 157 -4.65 -7.82 -3.54
C ALA A 157 -3.53 -6.92 -3.00
N GLY A 158 -3.29 -7.00 -1.68
CA GLY A 158 -2.25 -6.24 -1.00
C GLY A 158 -0.86 -6.58 -1.50
N CYS A 159 -0.53 -7.87 -1.63
CA CYS A 159 0.74 -8.32 -2.19
C CYS A 159 0.93 -7.83 -3.64
N ALA A 160 -0.06 -8.00 -4.51
CA ALA A 160 0.03 -7.54 -5.89
C ALA A 160 0.25 -6.02 -5.98
N GLN A 161 -0.48 -5.24 -5.17
CA GLN A 161 -0.36 -3.77 -5.12
C GLN A 161 0.98 -3.33 -4.56
N ALA A 162 1.41 -3.91 -3.42
CA ALA A 162 2.64 -3.53 -2.75
C ALA A 162 3.86 -3.84 -3.62
N ILE A 163 3.99 -5.08 -4.12
CA ILE A 163 5.11 -5.48 -4.97
C ILE A 163 5.18 -4.61 -6.23
N THR A 164 4.05 -4.31 -6.86
CA THR A 164 4.01 -3.40 -8.02
C THR A 164 4.46 -1.99 -7.64
N GLY A 165 4.08 -1.51 -6.45
CA GLY A 165 4.55 -0.24 -5.89
C GLY A 165 6.06 -0.22 -5.65
N LEU A 166 6.61 -1.28 -5.04
CA LEU A 166 8.04 -1.45 -4.80
C LEU A 166 8.84 -1.46 -6.12
N LEU A 167 8.34 -2.17 -7.14
CA LEU A 167 8.96 -2.19 -8.47
C LEU A 167 8.93 -0.79 -9.13
N ARG A 168 7.85 -0.05 -9.00
CA ARG A 168 7.73 1.31 -9.54
C ARG A 168 8.68 2.29 -8.86
N LEU A 169 8.94 2.09 -7.57
CA LEU A 169 9.85 2.90 -6.75
C LEU A 169 11.26 2.34 -6.70
N LEU A 170 11.56 1.25 -7.40
CA LEU A 170 12.85 0.58 -7.37
C LEU A 170 14.05 1.52 -7.61
N PRO A 171 14.04 2.46 -8.59
CA PRO A 171 15.15 3.39 -8.76
C PRO A 171 15.38 4.31 -7.56
N LEU A 172 14.30 4.64 -6.83
CA LEU A 172 14.38 5.45 -5.62
C LEU A 172 14.97 4.63 -4.46
N HIS A 173 14.48 3.40 -4.27
CA HIS A 173 14.97 2.49 -3.23
C HIS A 173 16.46 2.20 -3.42
N ARG A 174 16.89 1.86 -4.64
CA ARG A 174 18.30 1.63 -4.95
C ARG A 174 19.18 2.84 -4.61
N ARG A 175 18.78 4.07 -4.97
CA ARG A 175 19.52 5.28 -4.61
C ARG A 175 19.63 5.54 -3.10
N ARG A 176 18.72 4.96 -2.31
CA ARG A 176 18.70 5.06 -0.85
C ARG A 176 19.39 3.89 -0.15
N GLY A 177 19.92 2.91 -0.90
CA GLY A 177 20.48 1.69 -0.34
C GLY A 177 19.44 0.69 0.16
N GLN A 178 18.14 0.89 -0.16
CA GLN A 178 17.04 0.02 0.29
C GLN A 178 16.80 -1.12 -0.70
N CYS A 179 16.79 -2.36 -0.21
CA CYS A 179 16.56 -3.56 -1.01
C CYS A 179 15.31 -4.33 -0.54
N TYR A 180 14.19 -4.08 -1.20
CA TYR A 180 12.96 -4.85 -0.98
C TYR A 180 12.88 -6.12 -1.83
N VAL A 181 13.84 -6.35 -2.73
CA VAL A 181 13.93 -7.62 -3.46
C VAL A 181 14.52 -8.67 -2.50
N PRO A 182 13.83 -9.80 -2.26
CA PRO A 182 14.26 -10.81 -1.32
C PRO A 182 15.62 -11.42 -1.69
N LYS A 183 16.46 -11.71 -0.67
CA LYS A 183 17.79 -12.31 -0.84
C LYS A 183 17.73 -13.66 -1.55
N ASP A 184 16.71 -14.48 -1.28
CA ASP A 184 16.51 -15.77 -1.95
C ASP A 184 16.18 -15.58 -3.44
N ILE A 185 15.42 -14.58 -3.82
CA ILE A 185 15.15 -14.22 -5.22
C ILE A 185 16.42 -13.70 -5.90
N LEU A 186 17.19 -12.84 -5.22
CA LEU A 186 18.48 -12.35 -5.74
C LEU A 186 19.48 -13.49 -5.95
N ALA A 187 19.60 -14.37 -4.97
CA ALA A 187 20.49 -15.55 -5.06
C ALA A 187 20.06 -16.49 -6.19
N ALA A 188 18.76 -16.75 -6.35
CA ALA A 188 18.24 -17.56 -7.46
C ALA A 188 18.49 -16.92 -8.84
N ALA A 189 18.52 -15.59 -8.91
CA ALA A 189 18.91 -14.87 -10.12
C ALA A 189 20.43 -14.83 -10.36
N GLY A 190 21.25 -15.24 -9.38
CA GLY A 190 22.70 -15.22 -9.46
C GLY A 190 23.32 -13.85 -9.19
N THR A 191 22.73 -13.07 -8.28
CA THR A 191 23.22 -11.75 -7.82
C THR A 191 23.12 -11.64 -6.30
N SER A 192 23.66 -10.57 -5.71
CA SER A 192 23.59 -10.27 -4.29
C SER A 192 22.88 -8.92 -4.05
N PRO A 193 22.44 -8.62 -2.81
CA PRO A 193 21.88 -7.30 -2.49
C PRO A 193 22.84 -6.15 -2.80
N GLU A 194 24.13 -6.34 -2.52
CA GLU A 194 25.17 -5.32 -2.75
C GLU A 194 25.32 -5.05 -4.25
N GLU A 195 25.51 -6.12 -5.06
CA GLU A 195 25.61 -5.98 -6.52
C GLU A 195 24.33 -5.37 -7.12
N PHE A 196 23.15 -5.80 -6.63
CA PHE A 196 21.87 -5.29 -7.10
C PHE A 196 21.70 -3.80 -6.81
N LEU A 197 22.22 -3.29 -5.70
CA LEU A 197 22.12 -1.88 -5.31
C LEU A 197 23.17 -1.01 -6.00
N GLU A 198 24.33 -1.54 -6.35
CA GLU A 198 25.44 -0.78 -6.94
C GLU A 198 25.28 -0.56 -8.46
N GLY A 199 25.78 0.55 -8.93
CA GLY A 199 25.93 0.89 -10.35
C GLY A 199 24.66 0.63 -11.19
N ASP A 200 24.78 -0.20 -12.22
CA ASP A 200 23.65 -0.62 -13.07
C ASP A 200 22.93 -1.89 -12.55
N GLY A 201 23.34 -2.43 -11.39
CA GLY A 201 22.76 -3.60 -10.73
C GLY A 201 23.35 -4.93 -11.18
N GLY A 202 24.37 -4.91 -12.06
CA GLY A 202 24.96 -6.11 -12.62
C GLY A 202 24.13 -6.80 -13.71
N ALA A 203 24.72 -7.83 -14.33
CA ALA A 203 24.12 -8.53 -15.47
C ALA A 203 22.83 -9.28 -15.12
N ASN A 204 22.71 -9.75 -13.89
CA ASN A 204 21.62 -10.61 -13.42
C ASN A 204 20.48 -9.87 -12.72
N ALA A 205 20.64 -8.59 -12.35
CA ALA A 205 19.59 -7.80 -11.72
C ALA A 205 18.25 -7.79 -12.50
N PRO A 206 18.22 -7.74 -13.85
CA PRO A 206 16.96 -7.85 -14.59
C PRO A 206 16.22 -9.16 -14.36
N LEU A 207 16.91 -10.28 -14.07
CA LEU A 207 16.28 -11.56 -13.76
C LEU A 207 15.57 -11.52 -12.41
N ALA A 208 16.18 -10.88 -11.39
CA ALA A 208 15.53 -10.69 -10.10
C ALA A 208 14.30 -9.79 -10.22
N VAL A 209 14.37 -8.70 -11.01
CA VAL A 209 13.22 -7.84 -11.30
C VAL A 209 12.11 -8.61 -12.02
N ALA A 210 12.44 -9.46 -13.00
CA ALA A 210 11.48 -10.32 -13.69
C ALA A 210 10.77 -11.29 -12.72
N ALA A 211 11.50 -11.87 -11.78
CA ALA A 211 10.94 -12.73 -10.73
C ALA A 211 9.95 -11.96 -9.83
N MET A 212 10.27 -10.72 -9.46
CA MET A 212 9.35 -9.85 -8.70
C MET A 212 8.09 -9.50 -9.50
N ILE A 213 8.20 -9.24 -10.81
CA ILE A 213 7.04 -9.02 -11.69
C ILE A 213 6.18 -10.29 -11.76
N ALA A 214 6.79 -11.46 -11.86
CA ALA A 214 6.09 -12.74 -11.88
C ALA A 214 5.34 -12.98 -10.56
N LEU A 215 5.97 -12.70 -9.42
CA LEU A 215 5.36 -12.80 -8.09
C LEU A 215 4.14 -11.87 -7.95
N ALA A 216 4.27 -10.60 -8.35
CA ALA A 216 3.14 -9.67 -8.35
C ALA A 216 1.97 -10.15 -9.23
N ARG A 217 2.26 -10.77 -10.39
CA ARG A 217 1.27 -11.36 -11.29
C ARG A 217 0.61 -12.60 -10.70
N GLU A 218 1.34 -13.43 -10.01
CA GLU A 218 0.82 -14.61 -9.28
C GLU A 218 -0.28 -14.17 -8.30
N HIS A 219 0.03 -13.16 -7.46
CA HIS A 219 -0.93 -12.61 -6.52
C HIS A 219 -2.11 -11.91 -7.21
N LEU A 220 -1.86 -11.13 -8.26
CA LEU A 220 -2.95 -10.49 -9.01
C LEU A 220 -3.89 -11.53 -9.62
N ALA A 221 -3.35 -12.59 -10.20
CA ALA A 221 -4.15 -13.67 -10.79
C ALA A 221 -4.95 -14.43 -9.72
N ALA A 222 -4.39 -14.64 -8.51
CA ALA A 222 -5.10 -15.23 -7.38
C ALA A 222 -6.27 -14.34 -6.94
N PHE A 223 -6.05 -13.04 -6.79
CA PHE A 223 -7.11 -12.08 -6.53
C PHE A 223 -8.20 -12.12 -7.63
N GLU A 224 -7.82 -12.05 -8.91
CA GLU A 224 -8.78 -11.99 -10.02
C GLU A 224 -9.63 -13.27 -10.14
N ARG A 225 -9.14 -14.43 -9.69
CA ARG A 225 -9.93 -15.67 -9.66
C ARG A 225 -11.11 -15.59 -8.71
N GLY A 226 -10.94 -14.95 -7.55
CA GLY A 226 -11.98 -14.84 -6.53
C GLY A 226 -12.75 -13.52 -6.58
N ALA A 227 -12.24 -12.51 -7.26
CA ALA A 227 -12.78 -11.14 -7.22
C ALA A 227 -14.19 -11.00 -7.85
N GLY A 228 -14.62 -11.96 -8.67
CA GLY A 228 -16.00 -12.01 -9.18
C GLY A 228 -17.06 -12.21 -8.10
N ALA A 229 -16.67 -12.82 -6.97
CA ALA A 229 -17.54 -13.03 -5.80
C ALA A 229 -17.56 -11.82 -4.83
N LEU A 230 -16.76 -10.78 -5.06
CA LEU A 230 -16.72 -9.60 -4.19
C LEU A 230 -18.07 -8.89 -4.17
N PRO A 231 -18.63 -8.61 -2.98
CA PRO A 231 -19.83 -7.82 -2.84
C PRO A 231 -19.68 -6.43 -3.50
N HIS A 232 -20.77 -5.94 -4.08
CA HIS A 232 -20.78 -4.62 -4.71
C HIS A 232 -20.32 -3.51 -3.77
N SER A 233 -20.67 -3.61 -2.48
CA SER A 233 -20.28 -2.67 -1.44
C SER A 233 -18.76 -2.50 -1.32
N LEU A 234 -17.97 -3.55 -1.53
CA LEU A 234 -16.52 -3.53 -1.41
C LEU A 234 -15.79 -3.09 -2.68
N ARG A 235 -16.48 -2.84 -3.80
CA ARG A 235 -15.81 -2.45 -5.06
C ARG A 235 -14.87 -1.26 -4.91
N ALA A 236 -15.30 -0.23 -4.19
CA ALA A 236 -14.50 0.98 -3.98
C ALA A 236 -13.15 0.68 -3.30
N VAL A 237 -13.13 -0.27 -2.35
CA VAL A 237 -11.91 -0.67 -1.62
C VAL A 237 -10.84 -1.22 -2.54
N TYR A 238 -11.24 -2.02 -3.53
CA TYR A 238 -10.30 -2.70 -4.44
C TYR A 238 -9.99 -1.92 -5.72
N LEU A 239 -10.57 -0.74 -5.95
CA LEU A 239 -10.29 0.08 -7.14
C LEU A 239 -8.80 0.40 -7.34
N PRO A 240 -7.96 0.60 -6.29
CA PRO A 240 -6.53 0.82 -6.48
C PRO A 240 -5.78 -0.34 -7.15
N LEU A 241 -6.37 -1.55 -7.21
CA LEU A 241 -5.82 -2.68 -7.96
C LEU A 241 -6.09 -2.60 -9.47
N ALA A 242 -7.08 -1.85 -9.90
CA ALA A 242 -7.47 -1.79 -11.30
C ALA A 242 -6.30 -1.48 -12.28
N PRO A 243 -5.35 -0.58 -11.96
CA PRO A 243 -4.21 -0.29 -12.81
C PRO A 243 -3.07 -1.31 -12.73
N VAL A 244 -3.00 -2.17 -11.70
CA VAL A 244 -1.84 -3.05 -11.39
C VAL A 244 -1.47 -3.94 -12.58
N GLY A 245 -2.43 -4.62 -13.21
CA GLY A 245 -2.16 -5.48 -14.36
C GLY A 245 -1.55 -4.72 -15.55
N ALA A 246 -2.02 -3.48 -15.81
CA ALA A 246 -1.47 -2.64 -16.87
C ALA A 246 -0.08 -2.08 -16.52
N GLN A 247 0.18 -1.80 -15.25
CA GLN A 247 1.50 -1.38 -14.75
C GLN A 247 2.51 -2.52 -14.93
N LEU A 248 2.19 -3.73 -14.47
CA LEU A 248 3.04 -4.91 -14.63
C LEU A 248 3.28 -5.24 -16.11
N ALA A 249 2.28 -5.09 -16.97
CA ALA A 249 2.44 -5.27 -18.41
C ALA A 249 3.40 -4.25 -19.03
N LYS A 250 3.43 -3.01 -18.52
CA LYS A 250 4.39 -2.00 -18.97
C LYS A 250 5.81 -2.26 -18.50
N MET A 251 5.99 -2.91 -17.37
CA MET A 251 7.30 -3.25 -16.78
C MET A 251 7.94 -4.48 -17.43
N GLN A 252 7.11 -5.45 -17.82
CA GLN A 252 7.55 -6.71 -18.43
C GLN A 252 8.31 -6.48 -19.73
N GLY A 253 9.48 -7.10 -19.88
CA GLY A 253 10.41 -6.93 -21.00
C GLY A 253 11.23 -5.63 -20.92
N ARG A 254 11.11 -4.87 -19.81
CA ARG A 254 11.84 -3.63 -19.57
C ARG A 254 12.50 -3.62 -18.18
N GLU A 255 12.88 -4.79 -17.70
CA GLU A 255 13.41 -5.01 -16.34
C GLU A 255 14.71 -4.22 -16.12
N LYS A 256 15.57 -4.15 -17.13
CA LYS A 256 16.81 -3.37 -17.07
C LYS A 256 16.52 -1.86 -16.92
N GLU A 257 15.50 -1.37 -17.59
CA GLU A 257 15.12 0.05 -17.48
C GLU A 257 14.58 0.40 -16.09
N LEU A 258 13.85 -0.53 -15.45
CA LEU A 258 13.33 -0.35 -14.08
C LEU A 258 14.43 -0.13 -13.04
N LEU A 259 15.65 -0.60 -13.26
CA LEU A 259 16.78 -0.39 -12.35
C LEU A 259 17.17 1.11 -12.24
N GLY A 260 16.91 1.90 -13.29
CA GLY A 260 17.30 3.30 -13.36
C GLY A 260 16.15 4.30 -13.49
N ALA A 261 14.98 3.85 -13.97
CA ALA A 261 13.84 4.72 -14.23
C ALA A 261 12.52 4.12 -13.77
N SER A 262 11.65 4.93 -13.18
CA SER A 262 10.30 4.50 -12.82
C SER A 262 9.44 4.32 -14.07
N LEU A 263 8.80 3.15 -14.20
CA LEU A 263 7.88 2.85 -15.28
C LEU A 263 6.45 2.80 -14.73
N ASP A 264 5.64 3.80 -15.09
CA ASP A 264 4.23 3.85 -14.71
C ASP A 264 3.35 4.19 -15.92
N ILE A 265 2.08 3.84 -15.84
CA ILE A 265 1.08 4.22 -16.86
C ILE A 265 0.56 5.62 -16.59
N ALA A 266 0.06 6.28 -17.64
CA ALA A 266 -0.47 7.63 -17.52
C ALA A 266 -1.65 7.71 -16.53
N ALA A 267 -1.76 8.80 -15.79
CA ALA A 267 -2.78 8.99 -14.76
C ALA A 267 -4.21 8.83 -15.30
N TRP A 268 -4.50 9.38 -16.50
CA TRP A 268 -5.82 9.21 -17.12
C TRP A 268 -6.17 7.75 -17.39
N ARG A 269 -5.17 6.91 -17.74
CA ARG A 269 -5.37 5.47 -17.97
C ARG A 269 -5.65 4.74 -16.65
N LYS A 270 -5.00 5.12 -15.54
CA LYS A 270 -5.33 4.61 -14.21
C LYS A 270 -6.78 4.90 -13.85
N HIS A 271 -7.19 6.16 -13.98
CA HIS A 271 -8.56 6.59 -13.67
C HIS A 271 -9.60 5.88 -14.56
N TRP A 272 -9.30 5.69 -15.85
CA TRP A 272 -10.17 4.94 -16.75
C TRP A 272 -10.34 3.48 -16.31
N LEU A 273 -9.24 2.82 -15.94
CA LEU A 273 -9.27 1.44 -15.42
C LEU A 273 -10.08 1.34 -14.12
N MET A 274 -9.91 2.29 -13.22
CA MET A 274 -10.69 2.37 -11.98
C MET A 274 -12.17 2.61 -12.26
N PHE A 275 -12.51 3.56 -13.12
CA PHE A 275 -13.89 3.82 -13.54
C PHE A 275 -14.54 2.58 -14.15
N ARG A 276 -13.84 1.90 -15.04
CA ARG A 276 -14.33 0.66 -15.64
C ARG A 276 -14.62 -0.40 -14.57
N ARG A 277 -13.72 -0.61 -13.61
CA ARG A 277 -13.92 -1.57 -12.52
C ARG A 277 -15.01 -1.14 -11.54
N ALA A 278 -15.18 0.14 -11.29
CA ALA A 278 -16.27 0.66 -10.47
C ALA A 278 -17.64 0.32 -11.08
N THR A 279 -17.76 0.39 -12.42
CA THR A 279 -19.02 0.13 -13.14
C THR A 279 -19.26 -1.34 -13.42
N THR A 280 -18.25 -2.08 -13.88
CA THR A 280 -18.41 -3.48 -14.33
C THR A 280 -18.01 -4.53 -13.28
N GLY A 281 -17.40 -4.13 -12.18
CA GLY A 281 -16.82 -5.06 -11.21
C GLY A 281 -15.60 -5.82 -11.75
N TRP A 282 -15.31 -6.97 -11.14
CA TRP A 282 -14.16 -7.82 -11.44
C TRP A 282 -14.53 -9.08 -12.24
N GLU A 283 -15.79 -9.24 -12.61
CA GLU A 283 -16.26 -10.37 -13.41
C GLU A 283 -15.49 -10.44 -14.74
N LYS A 284 -15.03 -11.63 -15.09
CA LYS A 284 -14.54 -11.92 -16.45
C LYS A 284 -15.77 -11.99 -17.37
N ARG A 285 -15.84 -11.09 -18.35
CA ARG A 285 -16.75 -11.26 -19.49
C ARG A 285 -16.19 -12.31 -20.45
#